data_a2145d8ab5e1f44e6447ef994065d0cf
#
_entry.id   a2145d8ab5e1f44e6447ef994065d0cf
#
_cell.length_a   1.000
_cell.length_b   1.000
_cell.length_c   1.000
_cell.angle_alpha   90.00
_cell.angle_beta   90.00
_cell.angle_gamma   90.00
#
_symmetry.space_group_name_H-M   'P 1'
#
loop_
_entity.id
_entity.type
_entity.pdbx_description
1 polymer ?
#
loop_
_entity_poly.entity_id
_entity_poly.type
_entity_poly.pdbx_seq_one_letter_code
_entity_poly.pdbx_strand_id
1 'polypeptide(L)'
;MESGYTTTTPPVIDITNKSSTYAPYPDTPYSPRQVDRCERSLHHTNRSQYSRDEDHHKQWFVTSNPHLRECYSEFLGTFVMISFGMGVNNQVVLSKEKEGVSGAHLNPAVTLAHAVYGRLPWRKAPGYVVAQLLGAFVGAFAIYLLDYQRLHKADPDKETMFHNFATHPNPEISNLTAFYTEALATGMLLLCVYAITDQRNRSPGTVGTPFAFALMIMALGMSFGMNTGYAMNPARDFSPRLLTFFAGYGSKVFTENSYYFLVPMFAPLIGGVIGAGAYEILVQVQHPHDPSEF
;
A
#
# COMPACT_ATOMS: atom_id res chain seq x y z
N MET A 1 52.16 -35.48 16.67
CA MET A 1 50.79 -35.71 17.14
C MET A 1 49.92 -34.80 16.33
N GLU A 2 49.44 -35.26 15.18
CA GLU A 2 48.52 -34.54 14.30
C GLU A 2 47.10 -35.05 14.57
N SER A 3 46.21 -34.17 14.96
CA SER A 3 44.80 -34.45 15.12
C SER A 3 44.07 -34.01 13.85
N GLY A 4 43.69 -34.98 13.02
CA GLY A 4 42.88 -34.73 11.84
C GLY A 4 41.41 -34.40 12.18
N TYR A 5 40.96 -33.25 11.75
CA TYR A 5 39.53 -32.91 11.68
C TYR A 5 38.98 -33.28 10.30
N THR A 6 38.16 -34.30 10.20
CA THR A 6 37.38 -34.59 9.00
C THR A 6 36.13 -33.73 8.97
N THR A 7 36.09 -32.77 8.05
CA THR A 7 34.89 -31.99 7.71
C THR A 7 33.98 -32.83 6.82
N THR A 8 32.90 -33.33 7.35
CA THR A 8 31.79 -33.91 6.56
C THR A 8 30.88 -32.80 6.08
N THR A 9 30.84 -32.56 4.78
CA THR A 9 29.85 -31.69 4.13
C THR A 9 28.46 -32.36 4.20
N PRO A 10 27.39 -31.60 4.49
CA PRO A 10 26.02 -32.15 4.48
C PRO A 10 25.58 -32.49 3.02
N PRO A 11 24.72 -33.49 2.83
CA PRO A 11 24.27 -33.91 1.50
C PRO A 11 23.42 -32.82 0.84
N VAL A 12 23.69 -32.59 -0.45
CA VAL A 12 22.88 -31.73 -1.32
C VAL A 12 21.57 -32.43 -1.60
N ILE A 13 20.45 -31.81 -1.24
CA ILE A 13 19.12 -32.33 -1.54
C ILE A 13 18.75 -31.92 -2.97
N ASP A 14 18.64 -32.90 -3.86
CA ASP A 14 18.13 -32.74 -5.22
C ASP A 14 16.59 -32.71 -5.21
N ILE A 15 16.00 -31.54 -5.53
CA ILE A 15 14.54 -31.30 -5.51
C ILE A 15 13.84 -31.56 -6.85
N THR A 16 14.50 -32.25 -7.80
CA THR A 16 13.93 -32.45 -9.15
C THR A 16 13.13 -33.72 -9.35
N ASN A 17 13.05 -34.66 -8.36
CA ASN A 17 12.39 -35.92 -8.54
C ASN A 17 11.07 -36.06 -7.74
N LYS A 18 9.94 -35.87 -8.43
CA LYS A 18 8.54 -35.99 -7.91
C LYS A 18 8.04 -37.44 -7.90
N SER A 19 8.82 -38.39 -7.45
CA SER A 19 8.34 -39.78 -7.18
C SER A 19 9.06 -40.36 -5.99
N SER A 20 8.78 -39.83 -4.80
CA SER A 20 9.24 -40.46 -3.55
C SER A 20 8.11 -41.30 -2.97
N THR A 21 8.13 -42.59 -3.30
CA THR A 21 7.58 -43.63 -2.42
C THR A 21 8.39 -43.58 -1.14
N TYR A 22 7.77 -43.19 -0.04
CA TYR A 22 8.38 -43.22 1.28
C TYR A 22 8.90 -44.64 1.57
N ALA A 23 10.20 -44.81 1.69
CA ALA A 23 10.80 -46.01 2.27
C ALA A 23 10.34 -46.09 3.74
N PRO A 24 9.93 -47.26 4.22
CA PRO A 24 9.54 -47.38 5.62
C PRO A 24 10.77 -47.14 6.53
N TYR A 25 10.57 -46.32 7.56
CA TYR A 25 11.55 -46.10 8.63
C TYR A 25 11.96 -47.44 9.23
N PRO A 26 13.23 -47.83 9.31
CA PRO A 26 13.66 -48.99 10.01
C PRO A 26 13.57 -48.75 11.53
N ASP A 27 12.94 -49.69 12.24
CA ASP A 27 13.00 -49.90 13.69
C ASP A 27 12.41 -48.82 14.59
N THR A 28 11.11 -48.59 14.50
CA THR A 28 10.37 -48.00 15.63
C THR A 28 9.86 -49.13 16.55
N PRO A 29 10.03 -49.03 17.88
CA PRO A 29 9.55 -50.06 18.84
C PRO A 29 8.03 -50.11 18.97
N TYR A 30 7.30 -49.33 18.14
CA TYR A 30 5.84 -49.20 18.21
C TYR A 30 5.16 -49.82 17.00
N SER A 31 4.04 -50.52 17.25
CA SER A 31 3.21 -51.03 16.16
C SER A 31 2.57 -49.89 15.33
N PRO A 32 2.22 -50.13 14.05
CA PRO A 32 1.57 -49.08 13.21
C PRO A 32 0.34 -48.45 13.85
N ARG A 33 -0.43 -49.19 14.64
CA ARG A 33 -1.59 -48.68 15.39
C ARG A 33 -1.20 -47.77 16.55
N GLN A 34 -0.01 -47.91 17.10
CA GLN A 34 0.48 -47.06 18.19
C GLN A 34 1.04 -45.75 17.64
N VAL A 35 1.69 -45.77 16.48
CA VAL A 35 2.17 -44.58 15.76
C VAL A 35 0.97 -43.72 15.34
N ASP A 36 -0.04 -44.29 14.71
CA ASP A 36 -1.28 -43.60 14.32
C ASP A 36 -2.05 -43.00 15.51
N ARG A 37 -1.97 -43.61 16.69
CA ARG A 37 -2.60 -43.11 17.91
C ARG A 37 -1.79 -41.92 18.48
N CYS A 38 -0.46 -42.01 18.39
CA CYS A 38 0.44 -40.95 18.86
C CYS A 38 0.34 -39.70 17.97
N GLU A 39 0.32 -39.87 16.65
CA GLU A 39 0.12 -38.79 15.70
C GLU A 39 -1.24 -38.12 15.85
N ARG A 40 -2.32 -38.86 16.02
CA ARG A 40 -3.64 -38.30 16.29
C ARG A 40 -3.72 -37.57 17.62
N SER A 41 -3.02 -38.03 18.65
CA SER A 41 -2.93 -37.36 19.94
C SER A 41 -2.13 -36.05 19.84
N LEU A 42 -1.02 -36.05 19.09
CA LEU A 42 -0.22 -34.85 18.85
C LEU A 42 -0.98 -33.80 18.01
N HIS A 43 -1.72 -34.22 16.99
CA HIS A 43 -2.59 -33.33 16.23
C HIS A 43 -3.74 -32.75 17.05
N HIS A 44 -4.33 -33.53 17.96
CA HIS A 44 -5.39 -33.06 18.86
C HIS A 44 -4.86 -32.10 19.94
N THR A 45 -3.68 -32.38 20.51
CA THR A 45 -3.05 -31.48 21.50
C THR A 45 -2.56 -30.18 20.86
N ASN A 46 -1.95 -30.23 19.68
CA ASN A 46 -1.56 -29.00 18.95
C ASN A 46 -2.77 -28.16 18.56
N ARG A 47 -3.86 -28.77 18.10
CA ARG A 47 -5.07 -28.02 17.74
C ARG A 47 -5.77 -27.40 18.96
N SER A 48 -5.74 -28.09 20.11
CA SER A 48 -6.34 -27.55 21.35
C SER A 48 -5.44 -26.54 22.06
N GLN A 49 -4.13 -26.58 21.85
CA GLN A 49 -3.22 -25.53 22.31
C GLN A 49 -3.33 -24.26 21.43
N TYR A 50 -3.36 -24.44 20.10
CA TYR A 50 -3.53 -23.34 19.16
C TYR A 50 -4.87 -22.61 19.39
N SER A 51 -5.97 -23.34 19.62
CA SER A 51 -7.27 -22.73 19.93
C SER A 51 -7.33 -22.08 21.33
N ARG A 52 -6.55 -22.55 22.31
CA ARG A 52 -6.46 -21.91 23.62
C ARG A 52 -5.61 -20.65 23.62
N ASP A 53 -4.54 -20.61 22.80
CA ASP A 53 -3.73 -19.42 22.63
C ASP A 53 -4.45 -18.31 21.86
N GLU A 54 -5.36 -18.66 20.92
CA GLU A 54 -6.20 -17.69 20.24
C GLU A 54 -7.24 -17.01 21.18
N ASP A 55 -7.74 -17.69 22.20
CA ASP A 55 -8.73 -17.13 23.12
C ASP A 55 -8.11 -16.24 24.22
N HIS A 56 -6.81 -16.39 24.52
CA HIS A 56 -6.16 -15.62 25.58
C HIS A 56 -5.67 -14.23 25.19
N HIS A 57 -5.74 -13.84 23.90
CA HIS A 57 -5.28 -12.54 23.40
C HIS A 57 -6.35 -11.71 22.66
N LYS A 58 -7.62 -11.85 23.00
CA LYS A 58 -8.60 -10.79 22.64
C LYS A 58 -8.30 -9.53 23.43
N GLN A 59 -7.26 -8.82 23.00
CA GLN A 59 -6.94 -7.51 23.56
C GLN A 59 -8.15 -6.60 23.32
N TRP A 60 -8.51 -5.81 24.32
CA TRP A 60 -9.70 -4.94 24.33
C TRP A 60 -9.81 -3.99 23.13
N PHE A 61 -8.72 -3.75 22.40
CA PHE A 61 -8.66 -2.89 21.21
C PHE A 61 -8.82 -3.66 19.89
N VAL A 62 -8.99 -4.99 19.89
CA VAL A 62 -9.20 -5.76 18.67
C VAL A 62 -10.67 -5.65 18.27
N THR A 63 -10.92 -5.06 17.10
CA THR A 63 -12.27 -4.97 16.53
C THR A 63 -12.66 -6.22 15.76
N SER A 64 -13.90 -6.68 15.93
CA SER A 64 -14.48 -7.75 15.13
C SER A 64 -15.08 -7.23 13.81
N ASN A 65 -15.17 -5.91 13.62
CA ASN A 65 -15.71 -5.31 12.41
C ASN A 65 -14.62 -5.31 11.30
N PRO A 66 -14.79 -6.07 10.18
CA PRO A 66 -13.80 -6.14 9.11
C PRO A 66 -13.52 -4.77 8.48
N HIS A 67 -14.56 -3.97 8.25
CA HIS A 67 -14.40 -2.65 7.65
C HIS A 67 -13.58 -1.70 8.54
N LEU A 68 -13.75 -1.76 9.86
CA LEU A 68 -12.97 -0.94 10.78
C LEU A 68 -11.48 -1.36 10.80
N ARG A 69 -11.19 -2.66 10.65
CA ARG A 69 -9.79 -3.14 10.48
C ARG A 69 -9.16 -2.63 9.19
N GLU A 70 -9.93 -2.62 8.11
CA GLU A 70 -9.48 -2.04 6.83
C GLU A 70 -9.18 -0.54 6.99
N CYS A 71 -10.05 0.21 7.69
CA CYS A 71 -9.81 1.63 7.97
C CYS A 71 -8.57 1.87 8.84
N TYR A 72 -8.28 1.03 9.82
CA TYR A 72 -7.04 1.13 10.59
C TYR A 72 -5.80 0.89 9.73
N SER A 73 -5.86 -0.07 8.81
CA SER A 73 -4.77 -0.33 7.86
C SER A 73 -4.57 0.85 6.89
N GLU A 74 -5.65 1.42 6.36
CA GLU A 74 -5.60 2.61 5.50
C GLU A 74 -5.03 3.83 6.26
N PHE A 75 -5.47 4.04 7.50
CA PHE A 75 -4.92 5.09 8.35
C PHE A 75 -3.41 4.94 8.55
N LEU A 76 -2.98 3.75 9.01
CA LEU A 76 -1.57 3.48 9.29
C LEU A 76 -0.71 3.56 8.03
N GLY A 77 -1.17 2.98 6.93
CA GLY A 77 -0.46 3.02 5.65
C GLY A 77 -0.29 4.45 5.14
N THR A 78 -1.35 5.27 5.20
CA THR A 78 -1.30 6.68 4.77
C THR A 78 -0.44 7.52 5.73
N PHE A 79 -0.49 7.26 7.03
CA PHE A 79 0.40 7.86 8.03
C PHE A 79 1.87 7.59 7.70
N VAL A 80 2.22 6.33 7.47
CA VAL A 80 3.60 5.91 7.12
C VAL A 80 4.04 6.53 5.80
N MET A 81 3.18 6.52 4.76
CA MET A 81 3.46 7.11 3.46
C MET A 81 3.86 8.58 3.59
N ILE A 82 3.10 9.38 4.34
CA ILE A 82 3.38 10.81 4.53
C ILE A 82 4.62 11.00 5.41
N SER A 83 4.77 10.20 6.48
CA SER A 83 5.91 10.30 7.40
C SER A 83 7.26 10.03 6.74
N PHE A 84 7.31 9.12 5.78
CA PHE A 84 8.54 8.78 5.07
C PHE A 84 8.67 9.43 3.68
N GLY A 85 7.77 10.34 3.35
CA GLY A 85 7.85 11.14 2.14
C GLY A 85 7.94 10.34 0.85
N MET A 86 6.92 9.54 0.53
CA MET A 86 6.83 8.66 -0.64
C MET A 86 6.95 7.15 -0.35
N GLY A 87 6.31 6.71 0.73
CA GLY A 87 6.33 5.30 1.15
C GLY A 87 5.57 4.31 0.27
N VAL A 88 5.75 4.35 -1.06
CA VAL A 88 5.26 3.27 -1.94
C VAL A 88 5.91 1.94 -1.58
N ASN A 89 7.19 1.96 -1.17
CA ASN A 89 7.86 0.77 -0.68
C ASN A 89 7.18 0.16 0.56
N ASN A 90 6.52 0.99 1.38
CA ASN A 90 5.83 0.51 2.57
C ASN A 90 4.41 0.01 2.28
N GLN A 91 3.72 0.51 1.26
CA GLN A 91 2.43 -0.03 0.81
C GLN A 91 2.52 -1.52 0.57
N VAL A 92 3.62 -1.96 0.03
CA VAL A 92 3.79 -3.33 -0.42
C VAL A 92 4.42 -4.22 0.64
N VAL A 93 5.25 -3.69 1.52
CA VAL A 93 5.81 -4.46 2.65
C VAL A 93 4.72 -4.82 3.67
N LEU A 94 3.73 -3.94 3.87
CA LEU A 94 2.59 -4.21 4.76
C LEU A 94 1.51 -5.10 4.12
N SER A 95 1.49 -5.24 2.78
CA SER A 95 0.56 -6.12 2.05
C SER A 95 1.14 -7.52 1.79
N LYS A 96 1.99 -8.05 2.66
CA LYS A 96 2.65 -9.36 2.51
C LYS A 96 1.72 -10.57 2.43
N GLU A 97 0.44 -10.42 2.64
CA GLU A 97 -0.55 -11.48 2.48
C GLU A 97 -1.33 -11.27 1.18
N LYS A 98 -1.68 -12.35 0.47
CA LYS A 98 -2.48 -12.34 -0.78
C LYS A 98 -3.81 -11.58 -0.66
N GLU A 99 -4.21 -11.26 0.56
CA GLU A 99 -5.36 -10.48 0.95
C GLU A 99 -4.90 -9.50 2.04
N GLY A 100 -4.17 -8.44 1.68
CA GLY A 100 -3.85 -7.36 2.62
C GLY A 100 -5.15 -6.82 3.24
N VAL A 101 -5.11 -6.40 4.52
CA VAL A 101 -6.29 -6.03 5.31
C VAL A 101 -7.19 -5.01 4.57
N SER A 102 -6.59 -4.08 3.81
CA SER A 102 -7.32 -3.01 3.12
C SER A 102 -7.12 -2.96 1.60
N GLY A 103 -6.16 -3.69 1.04
CA GLY A 103 -5.71 -3.52 -0.34
C GLY A 103 -4.80 -2.30 -0.56
N ALA A 104 -4.45 -1.57 0.52
CA ALA A 104 -3.49 -0.47 0.56
C ALA A 104 -3.71 0.60 -0.53
N HIS A 105 -4.93 1.14 -0.62
CA HIS A 105 -5.23 2.22 -1.57
C HIS A 105 -4.45 3.50 -1.26
N LEU A 106 -4.42 3.92 0.02
CA LEU A 106 -3.70 5.07 0.59
C LEU A 106 -3.93 6.41 -0.15
N ASN A 107 -4.94 6.43 -1.01
CA ASN A 107 -5.19 7.51 -1.95
C ASN A 107 -6.69 7.55 -2.30
N PRO A 108 -7.40 8.67 -2.09
CA PRO A 108 -8.79 8.80 -2.48
C PRO A 108 -9.06 8.57 -3.97
N ALA A 109 -8.11 8.92 -4.86
CA ALA A 109 -8.26 8.69 -6.30
C ALA A 109 -8.21 7.18 -6.63
N VAL A 110 -7.32 6.43 -5.99
CA VAL A 110 -7.29 4.95 -6.09
C VAL A 110 -8.57 4.36 -5.55
N THR A 111 -9.02 4.81 -4.37
CA THR A 111 -10.25 4.34 -3.74
C THR A 111 -11.48 4.58 -4.63
N LEU A 112 -11.58 5.77 -5.22
CA LEU A 112 -12.67 6.11 -6.14
C LEU A 112 -12.65 5.22 -7.40
N ALA A 113 -11.49 5.08 -8.04
CA ALA A 113 -11.36 4.25 -9.24
C ALA A 113 -11.75 2.78 -8.96
N HIS A 114 -11.29 2.21 -7.82
CA HIS A 114 -11.67 0.86 -7.42
C HIS A 114 -13.17 0.73 -7.13
N ALA A 115 -13.80 1.76 -6.56
CA ALA A 115 -15.24 1.76 -6.34
C ALA A 115 -16.03 1.84 -7.67
N VAL A 116 -15.60 2.69 -8.62
CA VAL A 116 -16.22 2.84 -9.95
C VAL A 116 -16.18 1.54 -10.74
N TYR A 117 -15.05 0.83 -10.71
CA TYR A 117 -14.87 -0.42 -11.48
C TYR A 117 -15.16 -1.69 -10.65
N GLY A 118 -15.89 -1.56 -9.53
CA GLY A 118 -16.42 -2.69 -8.76
C GLY A 118 -15.38 -3.49 -7.95
N ARG A 119 -14.12 -3.03 -7.90
CA ARG A 119 -13.07 -3.66 -7.08
C ARG A 119 -13.17 -3.33 -5.59
N LEU A 120 -13.94 -2.29 -5.23
CA LEU A 120 -14.25 -1.89 -3.86
C LEU A 120 -15.76 -1.60 -3.74
N PRO A 121 -16.49 -2.18 -2.79
CA PRO A 121 -17.89 -1.81 -2.53
C PRO A 121 -18.01 -0.34 -2.14
N TRP A 122 -18.95 0.40 -2.78
CA TRP A 122 -19.15 1.84 -2.55
C TRP A 122 -19.35 2.22 -1.07
N ARG A 123 -19.99 1.35 -0.29
CA ARG A 123 -20.20 1.55 1.16
C ARG A 123 -18.89 1.69 1.96
N LYS A 124 -17.77 1.14 1.46
CA LYS A 124 -16.46 1.20 2.12
C LYS A 124 -15.69 2.48 1.76
N ALA A 125 -15.91 3.03 0.58
CA ALA A 125 -15.13 4.15 0.06
C ALA A 125 -15.08 5.38 1.00
N PRO A 126 -16.18 5.83 1.64
CA PRO A 126 -16.11 6.96 2.58
C PRO A 126 -15.19 6.70 3.79
N GLY A 127 -15.26 5.48 4.36
CA GLY A 127 -14.40 5.10 5.48
C GLY A 127 -12.91 5.10 5.11
N TYR A 128 -12.57 4.62 3.91
CA TYR A 128 -11.21 4.66 3.37
C TYR A 128 -10.72 6.10 3.22
N VAL A 129 -11.49 6.96 2.59
CA VAL A 129 -11.12 8.37 2.37
C VAL A 129 -10.89 9.09 3.69
N VAL A 130 -11.77 8.91 4.68
CA VAL A 130 -11.61 9.51 6.01
C VAL A 130 -10.34 8.98 6.69
N ALA A 131 -10.10 7.68 6.67
CA ALA A 131 -8.90 7.08 7.26
C ALA A 131 -7.61 7.59 6.59
N GLN A 132 -7.60 7.73 5.26
CA GLN A 132 -6.49 8.27 4.48
C GLN A 132 -6.22 9.74 4.83
N LEU A 133 -7.26 10.58 4.92
CA LEU A 133 -7.11 11.97 5.31
C LEU A 133 -6.57 12.12 6.73
N LEU A 134 -7.10 11.36 7.69
CA LEU A 134 -6.61 11.37 9.07
C LEU A 134 -5.18 10.84 9.17
N GLY A 135 -4.86 9.75 8.48
CA GLY A 135 -3.50 9.19 8.43
C GLY A 135 -2.49 10.18 7.88
N ALA A 136 -2.83 10.86 6.77
CA ALA A 136 -1.98 11.90 6.18
C ALA A 136 -1.79 13.11 7.11
N PHE A 137 -2.86 13.53 7.82
CA PHE A 137 -2.78 14.62 8.78
C PHE A 137 -1.85 14.28 9.95
N VAL A 138 -2.03 13.11 10.57
CA VAL A 138 -1.19 12.67 11.70
C VAL A 138 0.26 12.43 11.26
N GLY A 139 0.47 11.89 10.04
CA GLY A 139 1.80 11.74 9.46
C GLY A 139 2.50 13.09 9.27
N ALA A 140 1.82 14.06 8.68
CA ALA A 140 2.34 15.41 8.52
C ALA A 140 2.62 16.09 9.88
N PHE A 141 1.75 15.87 10.88
CA PHE A 141 1.96 16.39 12.23
C PHE A 141 3.21 15.79 12.89
N ALA A 142 3.47 14.51 12.72
CA ALA A 142 4.68 13.88 13.23
C ALA A 142 5.95 14.51 12.62
N ILE A 143 5.95 14.77 11.30
CA ILE A 143 7.06 15.45 10.61
C ILE A 143 7.19 16.91 11.06
N TYR A 144 6.06 17.61 11.21
CA TYR A 144 6.06 18.98 11.73
C TYR A 144 6.69 19.06 13.12
N LEU A 145 6.38 18.11 14.02
CA LEU A 145 7.00 18.05 15.34
C LEU A 145 8.50 17.72 15.29
N LEU A 146 8.91 16.83 14.38
CA LEU A 146 10.31 16.46 14.19
C LEU A 146 11.16 17.69 13.80
N ASP A 147 10.64 18.51 12.91
CA ASP A 147 11.35 19.68 12.38
C ASP A 147 10.91 21.01 13.03
N TYR A 148 10.12 20.98 14.10
CA TYR A 148 9.49 22.13 14.71
C TYR A 148 10.45 23.32 14.95
N GLN A 149 11.57 23.05 15.60
CA GLN A 149 12.55 24.10 15.95
C GLN A 149 13.21 24.69 14.68
N ARG A 150 13.48 23.84 13.68
CA ARG A 150 14.11 24.28 12.42
C ARG A 150 13.15 25.12 11.60
N LEU A 151 11.90 24.69 11.52
CA LEU A 151 10.83 25.43 10.79
C LEU A 151 10.63 26.80 11.41
N HIS A 152 10.50 26.91 12.73
CA HIS A 152 10.31 28.20 13.42
C HIS A 152 11.52 29.12 13.34
N LYS A 153 12.73 28.56 13.27
CA LYS A 153 13.94 29.36 13.10
C LYS A 153 14.12 29.84 11.65
N ALA A 154 13.76 29.01 10.68
CA ALA A 154 13.92 29.33 9.26
C ALA A 154 12.81 30.27 8.74
N ASP A 155 11.60 30.16 9.31
CA ASP A 155 10.43 30.92 8.89
C ASP A 155 9.62 31.38 10.11
N PRO A 156 10.17 32.34 10.90
CA PRO A 156 9.51 32.84 12.10
C PRO A 156 8.17 33.52 11.80
N ASP A 157 8.05 34.16 10.64
CA ASP A 157 6.85 34.86 10.18
C ASP A 157 5.84 33.95 9.49
N LYS A 158 6.18 32.66 9.34
CA LYS A 158 5.34 31.63 8.72
C LYS A 158 4.90 31.96 7.29
N GLU A 159 5.86 32.39 6.47
CA GLU A 159 5.58 32.86 5.11
C GLU A 159 5.73 31.79 4.04
N THR A 160 6.68 30.86 4.19
CA THR A 160 7.12 30.01 3.07
C THR A 160 7.19 28.51 3.39
N MET A 161 7.47 28.10 4.64
CA MET A 161 7.76 26.70 4.96
C MET A 161 6.57 25.75 4.82
N PHE A 162 5.32 26.25 4.66
CA PHE A 162 4.18 25.40 4.35
C PHE A 162 4.31 24.74 2.97
N HIS A 163 5.12 25.27 2.06
CA HIS A 163 5.43 24.67 0.77
C HIS A 163 6.09 23.28 0.89
N ASN A 164 6.72 22.97 2.02
CA ASN A 164 7.33 21.67 2.26
C ASN A 164 6.30 20.56 2.56
N PHE A 165 5.06 20.93 2.89
CA PHE A 165 4.02 19.99 3.32
C PHE A 165 3.03 19.62 2.23
N ALA A 166 2.84 20.48 1.24
CA ALA A 166 1.90 20.27 0.15
C ALA A 166 2.54 20.65 -1.19
N THR A 167 1.92 20.21 -2.28
CA THR A 167 2.43 20.53 -3.62
C THR A 167 2.04 21.92 -4.07
N HIS A 168 2.88 22.51 -4.90
CA HIS A 168 2.67 23.83 -5.50
C HIS A 168 2.99 23.77 -6.99
N PRO A 169 2.30 24.56 -7.82
CA PRO A 169 2.57 24.57 -9.26
C PRO A 169 3.88 25.32 -9.53
N ASN A 170 4.58 24.90 -10.58
CA ASN A 170 5.65 25.69 -11.13
C ASN A 170 5.08 27.06 -11.53
N PRO A 171 5.75 28.18 -11.17
CA PRO A 171 5.28 29.53 -11.49
C PRO A 171 5.08 29.81 -12.99
N GLU A 172 5.72 29.04 -13.86
CA GLU A 172 5.65 29.20 -15.32
C GLU A 172 4.41 28.55 -15.96
N ILE A 173 3.58 27.82 -15.18
CA ILE A 173 2.40 27.12 -15.72
C ILE A 173 1.10 27.67 -15.15
N SER A 174 0.03 27.54 -15.94
CA SER A 174 -1.33 27.84 -15.48
C SER A 174 -1.93 26.72 -14.63
N ASN A 175 -2.95 27.05 -13.82
CA ASN A 175 -3.71 26.02 -13.07
C ASN A 175 -4.39 25.00 -14.02
N LEU A 176 -4.71 25.37 -15.26
CA LEU A 176 -5.22 24.44 -16.26
C LEU A 176 -4.16 23.40 -16.67
N THR A 177 -2.92 23.87 -16.92
CA THR A 177 -1.79 22.98 -17.22
C THR A 177 -1.48 22.08 -16.03
N ALA A 178 -1.51 22.63 -14.81
CA ALA A 178 -1.34 21.88 -13.58
C ALA A 178 -2.43 20.80 -13.42
N PHE A 179 -3.69 21.17 -13.67
CA PHE A 179 -4.82 20.22 -13.64
C PHE A 179 -4.63 19.07 -14.64
N TYR A 180 -4.27 19.38 -15.88
CA TYR A 180 -3.97 18.38 -16.89
C TYR A 180 -2.81 17.47 -16.46
N THR A 181 -1.74 18.04 -15.89
CA THR A 181 -0.58 17.28 -15.40
C THR A 181 -0.98 16.30 -14.31
N GLU A 182 -1.72 16.75 -13.30
CA GLU A 182 -2.17 15.90 -12.18
C GLU A 182 -3.15 14.82 -12.63
N ALA A 183 -4.08 15.17 -13.55
CA ALA A 183 -5.01 14.20 -14.12
C ALA A 183 -4.28 13.13 -14.94
N LEU A 184 -3.34 13.55 -15.82
CA LEU A 184 -2.55 12.61 -16.62
C LEU A 184 -1.67 11.72 -15.76
N ALA A 185 -0.93 12.30 -14.80
CA ALA A 185 -0.05 11.55 -13.90
C ALA A 185 -0.83 10.52 -13.08
N THR A 186 -1.99 10.89 -12.55
CA THR A 186 -2.86 9.96 -11.79
C THR A 186 -3.51 8.94 -12.72
N GLY A 187 -3.86 9.32 -13.95
CA GLY A 187 -4.33 8.37 -14.96
C GLY A 187 -3.30 7.29 -15.26
N MET A 188 -2.04 7.67 -15.47
CA MET A 188 -0.93 6.74 -15.66
C MET A 188 -0.68 5.89 -14.40
N LEU A 189 -0.78 6.48 -13.21
CA LEU A 189 -0.71 5.74 -11.95
C LEU A 189 -1.73 4.61 -11.92
N LEU A 190 -3.01 4.91 -12.12
CA LEU A 190 -4.09 3.92 -12.02
C LEU A 190 -4.04 2.89 -13.16
N LEU A 191 -3.67 3.28 -14.37
CA LEU A 191 -3.44 2.36 -15.48
C LEU A 191 -2.36 1.33 -15.10
N CYS A 192 -1.23 1.78 -14.58
CA CYS A 192 -0.14 0.90 -14.15
C CYS A 192 -0.51 0.04 -12.92
N VAL A 193 -1.24 0.60 -11.94
CA VAL A 193 -1.74 -0.17 -10.79
C VAL A 193 -2.59 -1.34 -11.28
N TYR A 194 -3.51 -1.11 -12.20
CA TYR A 194 -4.38 -2.13 -12.76
C TYR A 194 -3.59 -3.18 -13.56
N ALA A 195 -2.60 -2.74 -14.34
CA ALA A 195 -1.73 -3.63 -15.10
C ALA A 195 -0.87 -4.54 -14.20
N ILE A 196 -0.29 -3.99 -13.13
CA ILE A 196 0.59 -4.74 -12.21
C ILE A 196 -0.23 -5.74 -11.37
N THR A 197 -1.48 -5.40 -11.03
CA THR A 197 -2.35 -6.23 -10.18
C THR A 197 -3.23 -7.21 -10.96
N ASP A 198 -3.29 -7.14 -12.29
CA ASP A 198 -4.05 -8.09 -13.09
C ASP A 198 -3.38 -9.46 -13.11
N GLN A 199 -4.04 -10.45 -12.50
CA GLN A 199 -3.55 -11.83 -12.41
C GLN A 199 -3.54 -12.55 -13.77
N ARG A 200 -4.34 -12.10 -14.74
CA ARG A 200 -4.37 -12.65 -16.10
C ARG A 200 -3.27 -12.11 -16.98
N ASN A 201 -2.64 -11.01 -16.57
CA ASN A 201 -1.40 -10.50 -17.16
C ASN A 201 -0.19 -11.19 -16.50
N ARG A 202 1.03 -11.01 -17.03
CA ARG A 202 2.26 -11.47 -16.35
C ARG A 202 2.49 -10.66 -15.06
N SER A 203 1.73 -10.98 -14.01
CA SER A 203 1.89 -10.35 -12.71
C SER A 203 3.30 -10.62 -12.17
N PRO A 204 3.99 -9.60 -11.60
CA PRO A 204 5.31 -9.76 -10.99
C PRO A 204 5.35 -10.70 -9.77
N GLY A 205 4.20 -11.19 -9.33
CA GLY A 205 4.06 -12.01 -8.13
C GLY A 205 4.24 -11.21 -6.84
N THR A 206 4.14 -11.89 -5.70
CA THR A 206 4.13 -11.25 -4.38
C THR A 206 5.41 -10.48 -4.05
N VAL A 207 6.57 -10.93 -4.53
CA VAL A 207 7.86 -10.28 -4.30
C VAL A 207 8.13 -9.17 -5.31
N GLY A 208 7.77 -9.38 -6.56
CA GLY A 208 8.04 -8.42 -7.63
C GLY A 208 7.08 -7.24 -7.67
N THR A 209 5.83 -7.41 -7.22
CA THR A 209 4.81 -6.35 -7.20
C THR A 209 5.27 -5.10 -6.44
N PRO A 210 5.86 -5.19 -5.23
CA PRO A 210 6.42 -4.04 -4.52
C PRO A 210 7.45 -3.28 -5.31
N PHE A 211 8.35 -4.02 -5.91
CA PHE A 211 9.43 -3.43 -6.69
C PHE A 211 8.89 -2.74 -7.95
N ALA A 212 7.91 -3.35 -8.62
CA ALA A 212 7.23 -2.74 -9.77
C ALA A 212 6.53 -1.43 -9.39
N PHE A 213 5.83 -1.39 -8.25
CA PHE A 213 5.23 -0.16 -7.73
C PHE A 213 6.28 0.91 -7.41
N ALA A 214 7.39 0.55 -6.80
CA ALA A 214 8.47 1.49 -6.49
C ALA A 214 9.04 2.13 -7.77
N LEU A 215 9.34 1.33 -8.78
CA LEU A 215 9.82 1.81 -10.08
C LEU A 215 8.77 2.68 -10.78
N MET A 216 7.50 2.29 -10.74
CA MET A 216 6.40 3.06 -11.30
C MET A 216 6.31 4.46 -10.69
N ILE A 217 6.31 4.58 -9.37
CA ILE A 217 6.23 5.88 -8.69
C ILE A 217 7.47 6.73 -8.98
N MET A 218 8.64 6.12 -9.02
CA MET A 218 9.87 6.83 -9.39
C MET A 218 9.75 7.38 -10.82
N ALA A 219 9.30 6.58 -11.77
CA ALA A 219 9.10 7.01 -13.16
C ALA A 219 8.08 8.15 -13.26
N LEU A 220 6.95 8.05 -12.54
CA LEU A 220 5.94 9.09 -12.50
C LEU A 220 6.48 10.40 -11.91
N GLY A 221 7.24 10.33 -10.82
CA GLY A 221 7.89 11.49 -10.22
C GLY A 221 8.88 12.18 -11.14
N MET A 222 9.71 11.40 -11.85
CA MET A 222 10.66 11.92 -12.83
C MET A 222 9.96 12.53 -14.06
N SER A 223 8.81 11.99 -14.46
CA SER A 223 8.10 12.44 -15.68
C SER A 223 7.20 13.66 -15.43
N PHE A 224 6.56 13.76 -14.28
CA PHE A 224 5.52 14.75 -14.01
C PHE A 224 5.84 15.72 -12.86
N GLY A 225 6.95 15.48 -12.13
CA GLY A 225 7.28 16.24 -10.93
C GLY A 225 7.56 17.72 -11.15
N MET A 226 8.12 18.11 -12.28
CA MET A 226 8.51 19.51 -12.54
C MET A 226 7.33 20.50 -12.54
N ASN A 227 6.17 20.07 -13.02
CA ASN A 227 5.02 20.97 -13.16
C ASN A 227 4.31 21.23 -11.84
N THR A 228 4.11 20.18 -11.02
CA THR A 228 3.18 20.25 -9.88
C THR A 228 3.73 19.60 -8.60
N GLY A 229 4.88 18.97 -8.65
CA GLY A 229 5.35 18.13 -7.55
C GLY A 229 4.63 16.77 -7.46
N TYR A 230 3.94 16.37 -8.54
CA TYR A 230 3.25 15.06 -8.68
C TYR A 230 2.47 14.65 -7.42
N ALA A 231 1.43 15.43 -7.08
CA ALA A 231 0.59 15.13 -5.93
C ALA A 231 -0.11 13.78 -6.08
N MET A 232 -0.80 13.57 -7.20
CA MET A 232 -1.52 12.36 -7.61
C MET A 232 -2.43 11.74 -6.53
N ASN A 233 -2.61 12.43 -5.40
CA ASN A 233 -3.29 11.91 -4.21
C ASN A 233 -3.91 13.06 -3.42
N PRO A 234 -5.24 13.18 -3.37
CA PRO A 234 -5.91 14.21 -2.60
C PRO A 234 -5.56 14.21 -1.10
N ALA A 235 -5.41 13.05 -0.48
CA ALA A 235 -5.08 12.98 0.95
C ALA A 235 -3.64 13.41 1.23
N ARG A 236 -2.70 13.08 0.33
CA ARG A 236 -1.28 13.46 0.41
C ARG A 236 -1.08 14.98 0.30
N ASP A 237 -1.98 15.69 -0.38
CA ASP A 237 -1.87 17.15 -0.52
C ASP A 237 -2.74 17.91 0.49
N PHE A 238 -4.02 17.56 0.60
CA PHE A 238 -4.97 18.32 1.41
C PHE A 238 -4.70 18.24 2.92
N SER A 239 -4.39 17.07 3.44
CA SER A 239 -4.27 16.91 4.90
C SER A 239 -3.03 17.59 5.48
N PRO A 240 -1.83 17.51 4.87
CA PRO A 240 -0.69 18.31 5.31
C PRO A 240 -0.91 19.82 5.13
N ARG A 241 -1.62 20.22 4.09
CA ARG A 241 -2.01 21.63 3.87
C ARG A 241 -2.94 22.13 4.98
N LEU A 242 -3.91 21.30 5.39
CA LEU A 242 -4.78 21.60 6.52
C LEU A 242 -4.00 21.69 7.84
N LEU A 243 -3.00 20.82 8.04
CA LEU A 243 -2.11 20.94 9.19
C LEU A 243 -1.39 22.27 9.24
N THR A 244 -0.81 22.72 8.13
CA THR A 244 -0.09 23.99 8.10
C THR A 244 -1.01 25.19 8.34
N PHE A 245 -2.27 25.11 7.90
CA PHE A 245 -3.28 26.10 8.27
C PHE A 245 -3.42 26.20 9.81
N PHE A 246 -3.60 25.08 10.51
CA PHE A 246 -3.71 25.05 11.97
C PHE A 246 -2.39 25.40 12.68
N ALA A 247 -1.24 25.12 12.06
CA ALA A 247 0.06 25.52 12.56
C ALA A 247 0.32 27.04 12.49
N GLY A 248 -0.62 27.81 11.94
CA GLY A 248 -0.61 29.27 11.96
C GLY A 248 -0.07 29.92 10.69
N TYR A 249 0.06 29.17 9.59
CA TYR A 249 0.37 29.75 8.27
C TYR A 249 -0.83 30.48 7.64
N GLY A 250 -2.04 30.32 8.22
CA GLY A 250 -3.22 31.06 7.80
C GLY A 250 -3.84 30.60 6.49
N SER A 251 -4.82 31.38 6.00
CA SER A 251 -5.60 31.03 4.81
C SER A 251 -4.81 31.01 3.51
N LYS A 252 -3.62 31.60 3.46
CA LYS A 252 -2.77 31.60 2.27
C LYS A 252 -2.43 30.21 1.75
N VAL A 253 -2.35 29.22 2.64
CA VAL A 253 -2.12 27.81 2.26
C VAL A 253 -3.17 27.28 1.28
N PHE A 254 -4.37 27.88 1.24
CA PHE A 254 -5.46 27.53 0.32
C PHE A 254 -5.66 28.55 -0.80
N THR A 255 -5.34 29.84 -0.56
CA THR A 255 -5.63 30.90 -1.53
C THR A 255 -4.48 31.18 -2.49
N GLU A 256 -3.27 30.73 -2.17
CA GLU A 256 -2.10 30.92 -3.01
C GLU A 256 -2.29 30.30 -4.41
N ASN A 257 -1.64 30.89 -5.40
CA ASN A 257 -1.71 30.48 -6.80
C ASN A 257 -3.15 30.31 -7.31
N SER A 258 -4.04 31.25 -6.96
CA SER A 258 -5.44 31.27 -7.40
C SER A 258 -6.18 29.97 -7.03
N TYR A 259 -6.11 29.60 -5.74
CA TYR A 259 -6.74 28.39 -5.20
C TYR A 259 -6.23 27.08 -5.82
N TYR A 260 -4.92 27.03 -6.11
CA TYR A 260 -4.29 25.84 -6.69
C TYR A 260 -4.61 24.52 -5.93
N PHE A 261 -4.83 24.57 -4.61
CA PHE A 261 -5.14 23.38 -3.80
C PHE A 261 -6.32 22.54 -4.35
N LEU A 262 -7.22 23.16 -5.14
CA LEU A 262 -8.31 22.47 -5.82
C LEU A 262 -7.80 21.50 -6.91
N VAL A 263 -6.66 21.80 -7.50
CA VAL A 263 -6.06 20.94 -8.54
C VAL A 263 -5.72 19.57 -8.00
N PRO A 264 -4.87 19.39 -6.95
CA PRO A 264 -4.56 18.07 -6.41
C PRO A 264 -5.75 17.40 -5.69
N MET A 265 -6.83 18.14 -5.40
CA MET A 265 -8.07 17.58 -4.89
C MET A 265 -8.92 16.90 -5.96
N PHE A 266 -9.08 17.50 -7.13
CA PHE A 266 -10.04 17.05 -8.14
C PHE A 266 -9.41 16.39 -9.35
N ALA A 267 -8.28 16.89 -9.84
CA ALA A 267 -7.65 16.33 -11.04
C ALA A 267 -7.25 14.85 -10.88
N PRO A 268 -6.69 14.40 -9.72
CA PRO A 268 -6.40 12.98 -9.51
C PRO A 268 -7.63 12.09 -9.53
N LEU A 269 -8.78 12.56 -9.02
CA LEU A 269 -10.02 11.77 -9.01
C LEU A 269 -10.48 11.47 -10.45
N ILE A 270 -10.44 12.50 -11.30
CA ILE A 270 -10.84 12.38 -12.71
C ILE A 270 -9.83 11.53 -13.47
N GLY A 271 -8.55 11.87 -13.37
CA GLY A 271 -7.47 11.16 -14.06
C GLY A 271 -7.40 9.69 -13.66
N GLY A 272 -7.55 9.40 -12.37
CA GLY A 272 -7.54 8.03 -11.85
C GLY A 272 -8.65 7.15 -12.44
N VAL A 273 -9.88 7.66 -12.49
CA VAL A 273 -11.01 6.94 -13.11
C VAL A 273 -10.77 6.70 -14.60
N ILE A 274 -10.27 7.72 -15.32
CA ILE A 274 -9.97 7.58 -16.76
C ILE A 274 -8.86 6.56 -17.00
N GLY A 275 -7.77 6.61 -16.23
CA GLY A 275 -6.63 5.70 -16.39
C GLY A 275 -6.97 4.25 -16.06
N ALA A 276 -7.70 4.02 -14.97
CA ALA A 276 -8.23 2.70 -14.64
C ALA A 276 -9.18 2.18 -15.73
N GLY A 277 -10.09 3.04 -16.23
CA GLY A 277 -11.02 2.68 -17.32
C GLY A 277 -10.33 2.37 -18.63
N ALA A 278 -9.25 3.08 -18.94
CA ALA A 278 -8.45 2.77 -20.12
C ALA A 278 -7.88 1.34 -20.04
N TYR A 279 -7.36 0.92 -18.89
CA TYR A 279 -6.89 -0.46 -18.69
C TYR A 279 -8.03 -1.48 -18.77
N GLU A 280 -9.16 -1.21 -18.10
CA GLU A 280 -10.34 -2.09 -18.12
C GLU A 280 -10.82 -2.34 -19.55
N ILE A 281 -11.01 -1.27 -20.34
CA ILE A 281 -11.58 -1.35 -21.68
C ILE A 281 -10.60 -1.92 -22.70
N LEU A 282 -9.33 -1.49 -22.65
CA LEU A 282 -8.36 -1.82 -23.70
C LEU A 282 -7.62 -3.13 -23.42
N VAL A 283 -7.59 -3.60 -22.17
CA VAL A 283 -6.83 -4.80 -21.80
C VAL A 283 -7.70 -5.81 -21.07
N GLN A 284 -8.29 -5.46 -19.93
CA GLN A 284 -8.91 -6.44 -19.03
C GLN A 284 -10.10 -7.17 -19.68
N VAL A 285 -11.01 -6.45 -20.36
CA VAL A 285 -12.13 -7.07 -21.10
C VAL A 285 -11.72 -7.74 -22.41
N GLN A 286 -10.50 -7.49 -22.90
CA GLN A 286 -9.97 -8.11 -24.12
C GLN A 286 -9.25 -9.43 -23.86
N HIS A 287 -9.05 -9.83 -22.59
CA HIS A 287 -8.49 -11.15 -22.30
C HIS A 287 -9.37 -12.26 -22.89
N PRO A 288 -8.77 -13.28 -23.51
CA PRO A 288 -9.53 -14.42 -24.00
C PRO A 288 -10.33 -15.05 -22.87
N HIS A 289 -11.61 -15.38 -23.14
CA HIS A 289 -12.39 -16.17 -22.20
C HIS A 289 -11.80 -17.57 -22.11
N ASP A 290 -11.56 -18.07 -20.91
CA ASP A 290 -11.17 -19.46 -20.70
C ASP A 290 -12.40 -20.33 -21.03
N PRO A 291 -12.31 -21.26 -22.01
CA PRO A 291 -13.41 -22.16 -22.33
C PRO A 291 -13.87 -23.03 -21.17
N SER A 292 -13.09 -23.13 -20.10
CA SER A 292 -13.43 -23.89 -18.88
C SER A 292 -14.30 -23.12 -17.88
N GLU A 293 -14.59 -21.83 -18.13
CA GLU A 293 -15.46 -21.01 -17.26
C GLU A 293 -16.96 -21.14 -17.59
N PHE A 294 -17.35 -21.98 -18.59
CA PHE A 294 -18.75 -22.25 -18.97
C PHE A 294 -19.17 -23.67 -18.66
#